data_8b7e7e2439edb304d5f01e39044fde66
#
_entry.id   8b7e7e2439edb304d5f01e39044fde66
#
_cell.length_a   1.000
_cell.length_b   1.000
_cell.length_c   1.000
_cell.angle_alpha   90.00
_cell.angle_beta   90.00
_cell.angle_gamma   90.00
#
_symmetry.space_group_name_H-M   'P 1'
#
loop_
_entity.id
_entity.type
_entity.pdbx_description
1 polymer ?
#
loop_
_entity_poly.entity_id
_entity_poly.type
_entity_poly.pdbx_seq_one_letter_code
_entity_poly.pdbx_strand_id
1 'polypeptide(L)' 'MLVVETVAKIRRAYFVQGKAIKAICRELRVSRKVVRKVLRSEAT' A
#
# COMPACT_ATOMS: atom_id res chain seq x y z
N MET A 1 4.78 3.52 -12.51
CA MET A 1 5.84 3.87 -11.59
C MET A 1 5.26 4.29 -10.24
N LEU A 2 5.77 3.73 -9.18
CA LEU A 2 5.28 4.06 -7.84
C LEU A 2 5.90 5.33 -7.31
N VAL A 3 5.06 6.21 -6.86
CA VAL A 3 5.55 7.44 -6.27
C VAL A 3 5.68 7.25 -4.77
N VAL A 4 6.56 8.00 -4.17
CA VAL A 4 6.77 7.91 -2.73
C VAL A 4 5.47 8.15 -1.98
N GLU A 5 4.65 9.06 -2.46
CA GLU A 5 3.37 9.34 -1.83
C GLU A 5 2.44 8.15 -1.82
N THR A 6 2.39 7.44 -2.93
CA THR A 6 1.54 6.25 -3.02
C THR A 6 2.02 5.18 -2.05
N VAL A 7 3.33 5.00 -1.99
CA VAL A 7 3.91 4.02 -1.09
C VAL A 7 3.58 4.36 0.37
N ALA A 8 3.72 5.62 0.71
CA ALA A 8 3.43 6.07 2.06
C ALA A 8 1.95 5.88 2.40
N LYS A 9 1.07 6.18 1.47
CA LYS A 9 -0.36 6.00 1.68
C LYS A 9 -0.73 4.56 1.92
N ILE A 10 -0.15 3.65 1.13
CA ILE A 10 -0.41 2.23 1.28
C ILE A 10 0.02 1.75 2.66
N ARG A 11 1.22 2.10 3.05
CA ARG A 11 1.74 1.67 4.34
C ARG A 11 0.93 2.25 5.49
N ARG A 12 0.57 3.50 5.37
CA ARG A 12 -0.23 4.15 6.40
C ARG A 12 -1.60 3.51 6.53
N ALA A 13 -2.23 3.25 5.41
CA ALA A 13 -3.55 2.63 5.43
C ALA A 13 -3.50 1.24 6.07
N TYR A 14 -2.44 0.52 5.81
CA TYR A 14 -2.31 -0.83 6.34
C TYR A 14 -1.92 -0.84 7.82
N PHE A 15 -0.87 -0.12 8.18
CA PHE A 15 -0.36 -0.16 9.53
C PHE A 15 -1.08 0.75 10.51
N VAL A 16 -1.48 1.90 10.07
CA VAL A 16 -2.16 2.86 10.95
C VAL A 16 -3.66 2.67 10.99
N GLN A 17 -4.27 2.57 9.82
CA GLN A 17 -5.72 2.44 9.75
C GLN A 17 -6.20 1.00 9.82
N GLY A 18 -5.30 0.05 9.71
CA GLY A 18 -5.68 -1.34 9.81
C GLY A 18 -6.53 -1.84 8.65
N LYS A 19 -6.45 -1.22 7.51
CA LYS A 19 -7.23 -1.63 6.36
C LYS A 19 -6.67 -2.89 5.72
N ALA A 20 -7.55 -3.71 5.18
CA ALA A 20 -7.13 -4.91 4.49
C ALA A 20 -6.52 -4.54 3.14
N ILE A 21 -5.65 -5.42 2.64
CA ILE A 21 -5.02 -5.21 1.34
C ILE A 21 -6.07 -4.97 0.26
N LYS A 22 -7.14 -5.74 0.33
CA LYS A 22 -8.21 -5.61 -0.62
C LYS A 22 -8.81 -4.21 -0.62
N ALA A 23 -9.05 -3.67 0.56
CA ALA A 23 -9.62 -2.35 0.71
C ALA A 23 -8.66 -1.28 0.20
N ILE A 24 -7.37 -1.46 0.45
CA ILE A 24 -6.36 -0.52 0.00
C ILE A 24 -6.28 -0.51 -1.53
N CYS A 25 -6.30 -1.68 -2.13
CA CYS A 25 -6.28 -1.79 -3.58
C CYS A 25 -7.45 -1.03 -4.21
N ARG A 26 -8.60 -1.17 -3.61
CA ARG A 26 -9.81 -0.55 -4.11
C ARG A 26 -9.79 0.95 -3.93
N GLU A 27 -9.36 1.37 -2.77
CA GLU A 27 -9.35 2.79 -2.44
C GLU A 27 -8.33 3.57 -3.25
N LEU A 28 -7.14 3.03 -3.36
CA LEU A 28 -6.06 3.70 -4.08
C LEU A 28 -5.95 3.26 -5.54
N ARG A 29 -6.79 2.34 -5.95
CA ARG A 29 -6.78 1.83 -7.32
C ARG A 29 -5.41 1.28 -7.72
N VAL A 30 -4.84 0.51 -6.85
CA VAL A 30 -3.56 -0.17 -7.11
C VAL A 30 -3.79 -1.66 -7.10
N SER A 31 -2.90 -2.42 -7.72
CA SER A 31 -3.05 -3.86 -7.77
C SER A 31 -2.56 -4.49 -6.47
N ARG A 32 -3.02 -5.69 -6.19
CA ARG A 32 -2.60 -6.41 -5.01
C ARG A 32 -1.10 -6.61 -4.99
N LYS A 33 -0.54 -6.87 -6.14
CA LYS A 33 0.90 -7.07 -6.25
C LYS A 33 1.66 -5.85 -5.75
N VAL A 34 1.17 -4.68 -6.13
CA VAL A 34 1.80 -3.44 -5.72
C VAL A 34 1.73 -3.26 -4.21
N VAL A 35 0.55 -3.50 -3.64
CA VAL A 35 0.37 -3.35 -2.20
C VAL A 35 1.26 -4.35 -1.45
N ARG A 36 1.26 -5.60 -1.87
CA ARG A 36 2.07 -6.61 -1.22
C ARG A 36 3.56 -6.29 -1.33
N LYS A 37 3.97 -5.79 -2.48
CA LYS A 37 5.35 -5.43 -2.68
C LYS A 37 5.76 -4.27 -1.76
N VAL A 38 4.90 -3.29 -1.64
CA VAL A 38 5.17 -2.15 -0.77
C VAL A 38 5.28 -2.58 0.68
N LEU A 39 4.35 -3.41 1.13
CA LEU A 39 4.35 -3.85 2.52
C LEU A 39 5.53 -4.75 2.82
N ARG A 40 5.98 -5.50 1.83
CA ARG A 40 7.09 -6.42 2.02
C ARG A 40 8.42 -5.71 1.98
N SER A 41 8.50 -4.66 1.17
CA SER A 41 9.75 -3.94 1.02
C SER A 41 9.84 -2.87 2.08
N GLU A 42 10.21 -3.24 3.25
CA GLU A 42 10.30 -2.25 4.31
C GLU A 42 11.58 -1.47 4.29
N ALA A 43 12.51 -1.89 3.52
CA ALA A 43 13.76 -1.19 3.49
C ALA A 43 13.73 -0.07 2.52
N THR A 44 13.28 0.67 2.30
CA THR A 44 13.50 1.76 1.43
C THR A 44 12.87 2.85 1.33
#